data_0f188ff5d87d387628fb346f010a7688
#
_entry.id   0f188ff5d87d387628fb346f010a7688
#
_cell.length_a   1.000
_cell.length_b   1.000
_cell.length_c   1.000
_cell.angle_alpha   90.00
_cell.angle_beta   90.00
_cell.angle_gamma   90.00
#
_symmetry.space_group_name_H-M   'P 1'
#
loop_
_entity.id
_entity.type
_entity.pdbx_description
1 polymer ?
#
loop_
_entity_poly.entity_id
_entity_poly.type
_entity_poly.pdbx_seq_one_letter_code
_entity_poly.pdbx_strand_id
1 'polypeptide(L)'
;MQRITSSFDAHQRLLISLAVAVVIFFLTLGHVKLSIQLILTWNGFALTAIVLAWLKILFSEARIAVRAAKLQDAGRTAIFIFVIAGAVASLFAVLFLLGSAKELHGKALSGHVLGAAGTVVCSWWLIHTIFALHYAHVYYQKCDADPDGEDGEGLEFPGKEPPGFLDFAYFSFVLGMTFQVSDVQITSRQIRALAS
;
A
#
# COMPACT_ATOMS: atom_id res chain seq x y z
N MET A 1 -1.79 -6.66 25.69
CA MET A 1 -2.25 -6.54 24.30
C MET A 1 -1.21 -5.94 23.34
N GLN A 2 -0.16 -5.26 23.84
CA GLN A 2 0.89 -4.60 23.03
C GLN A 2 1.93 -5.51 22.34
N ARG A 3 1.97 -6.80 22.62
CA ARG A 3 2.98 -7.72 22.04
C ARG A 3 2.59 -8.39 20.71
N ILE A 4 1.33 -8.32 20.28
CA ILE A 4 0.87 -9.06 19.12
C ILE A 4 0.98 -8.22 17.83
N THR A 5 0.91 -6.90 17.91
CA THR A 5 0.90 -6.01 16.73
C THR A 5 2.28 -5.57 16.24
N SER A 6 3.34 -5.73 17.05
CA SER A 6 4.70 -5.33 16.68
C SER A 6 5.46 -6.35 15.81
N SER A 7 4.88 -7.51 15.52
CA SER A 7 5.63 -8.64 14.96
C SER A 7 5.20 -9.09 13.56
N PHE A 8 4.21 -8.47 12.92
CA PHE A 8 3.92 -8.85 11.53
C PHE A 8 4.92 -8.19 10.56
N ASP A 9 5.95 -8.95 10.21
CA ASP A 9 6.88 -8.58 9.14
C ASP A 9 6.18 -8.45 7.79
N ALA A 10 6.80 -7.73 6.84
CA ALA A 10 6.26 -7.52 5.50
C ALA A 10 5.88 -8.86 4.82
N HIS A 11 6.71 -9.91 5.01
CA HIS A 11 6.45 -11.24 4.50
C HIS A 11 5.22 -11.91 5.11
N GLN A 12 5.01 -11.79 6.42
CA GLN A 12 3.85 -12.39 7.09
C GLN A 12 2.55 -11.72 6.62
N ARG A 13 2.55 -10.39 6.47
CA ARG A 13 1.39 -9.67 5.92
C ARG A 13 1.07 -10.09 4.50
N LEU A 14 2.11 -10.26 3.66
CA LEU A 14 1.95 -10.76 2.30
C LEU A 14 1.36 -12.18 2.31
N LEU A 15 1.92 -13.08 3.11
CA LEU A 15 1.45 -14.47 3.19
C LEU A 15 0.00 -14.58 3.67
N ILE A 16 -0.40 -13.80 4.68
CA ILE A 16 -1.79 -13.77 5.16
C ILE A 16 -2.72 -13.26 4.06
N SER A 17 -2.33 -12.17 3.37
CA SER A 17 -3.14 -11.60 2.29
C SER A 17 -3.28 -12.57 1.10
N LEU A 18 -2.20 -13.29 0.76
CA LEU A 18 -2.24 -14.34 -0.26
C LEU A 18 -3.11 -15.52 0.16
N ALA A 19 -3.03 -15.95 1.42
CA ALA A 19 -3.88 -17.04 1.93
C ALA A 19 -5.36 -16.67 1.83
N VAL A 20 -5.75 -15.45 2.21
CA VAL A 20 -7.13 -14.96 2.06
C VAL A 20 -7.55 -14.92 0.59
N ALA A 21 -6.68 -14.45 -0.30
CA ALA A 21 -6.95 -14.44 -1.74
C ALA A 21 -7.18 -15.84 -2.29
N VAL A 22 -6.35 -16.81 -1.91
CA VAL A 22 -6.49 -18.22 -2.29
C VAL A 22 -7.81 -18.79 -1.79
N VAL A 23 -8.19 -18.54 -0.55
CA VAL A 23 -9.48 -18.98 0.00
C VAL A 23 -10.65 -18.40 -0.81
N ILE A 24 -10.64 -17.09 -1.09
CA ILE A 24 -11.69 -16.45 -1.90
C ILE A 24 -11.74 -17.06 -3.30
N PHE A 25 -10.58 -17.29 -3.93
CA PHE A 25 -10.50 -17.89 -5.25
C PHE A 25 -11.19 -19.25 -5.30
N PHE A 26 -10.89 -20.13 -4.35
CA PHE A 26 -11.51 -21.46 -4.30
C PHE A 26 -12.99 -21.43 -3.92
N LEU A 27 -13.41 -20.53 -3.02
CA LEU A 27 -14.82 -20.37 -2.66
C LEU A 27 -15.68 -19.85 -3.83
N THR A 28 -15.10 -19.07 -4.72
CA THR A 28 -15.80 -18.50 -5.87
C THR A 28 -15.67 -19.35 -7.13
N LEU A 29 -14.83 -20.39 -7.11
CA LEU A 29 -14.57 -21.26 -8.25
C LEU A 29 -15.86 -21.99 -8.69
N GLY A 30 -16.22 -21.88 -9.96
CA GLY A 30 -17.44 -22.48 -10.52
C GLY A 30 -18.76 -21.77 -10.16
N HIS A 31 -18.76 -20.76 -9.27
CA HIS A 31 -19.97 -20.03 -8.87
C HIS A 31 -20.15 -18.71 -9.63
N VAL A 32 -19.06 -18.12 -10.11
CA VAL A 32 -19.07 -16.83 -10.83
C VAL A 32 -18.20 -16.88 -12.07
N LYS A 33 -18.41 -15.92 -12.98
CA LYS A 33 -17.55 -15.77 -14.17
C LYS A 33 -16.11 -15.46 -13.75
N LEU A 34 -15.13 -15.94 -14.50
CA LEU A 34 -13.70 -15.78 -14.20
C LEU A 34 -13.31 -14.31 -13.95
N SER A 35 -13.85 -13.36 -14.71
CA SER A 35 -13.58 -11.92 -14.51
C SER A 35 -14.01 -11.41 -13.13
N ILE A 36 -15.18 -11.83 -12.67
CA ILE A 36 -15.68 -11.48 -11.32
C ILE A 36 -14.87 -12.19 -10.24
N GLN A 37 -14.53 -13.45 -10.46
CA GLN A 37 -13.69 -14.23 -9.55
C GLN A 37 -12.32 -13.57 -9.33
N LEU A 38 -11.66 -13.14 -10.40
CA LEU A 38 -10.37 -12.46 -10.31
C LEU A 38 -10.46 -11.13 -9.55
N ILE A 39 -11.53 -10.35 -9.77
CA ILE A 39 -11.77 -9.09 -9.05
C ILE A 39 -12.03 -9.34 -7.57
N LEU A 40 -12.85 -10.32 -7.20
CA LEU A 40 -13.10 -10.65 -5.80
C LEU A 40 -11.83 -11.13 -5.09
N THR A 41 -11.05 -11.96 -5.76
CA THR A 41 -9.76 -12.46 -5.26
C THR A 41 -8.77 -11.31 -5.03
N TRP A 42 -8.63 -10.41 -6.00
CA TRP A 42 -7.77 -9.24 -5.87
C TRP A 42 -8.23 -8.30 -4.74
N ASN A 43 -9.52 -7.97 -4.68
CA ASN A 43 -10.04 -7.11 -3.63
C ASN A 43 -9.87 -7.73 -2.24
N GLY A 44 -10.04 -9.05 -2.10
CA GLY A 44 -9.76 -9.74 -0.85
C GLY A 44 -8.30 -9.65 -0.43
N PHE A 45 -7.37 -9.84 -1.37
CA PHE A 45 -5.94 -9.60 -1.15
C PHE A 45 -5.67 -8.16 -0.71
N ALA A 46 -6.14 -7.20 -1.50
CA ALA A 46 -5.87 -5.77 -1.29
C ALA A 46 -6.42 -5.27 0.05
N LEU A 47 -7.68 -5.59 0.38
CA LEU A 47 -8.30 -5.21 1.64
C LEU A 47 -7.56 -5.81 2.84
N THR A 48 -7.19 -7.09 2.77
CA THR A 48 -6.42 -7.75 3.85
C THR A 48 -5.06 -7.06 4.02
N ALA A 49 -4.34 -6.79 2.93
CA ALA A 49 -3.06 -6.13 2.97
C ALA A 49 -3.16 -4.70 3.53
N ILE A 50 -4.19 -3.93 3.12
CA ILE A 50 -4.49 -2.60 3.66
C ILE A 50 -4.74 -2.67 5.16
N VAL A 51 -5.66 -3.53 5.61
CA VAL A 51 -6.01 -3.65 7.03
C VAL A 51 -4.77 -3.98 7.87
N LEU A 52 -3.98 -4.98 7.47
CA LEU A 52 -2.77 -5.37 8.19
C LEU A 52 -1.70 -4.27 8.20
N ALA A 53 -1.58 -3.50 7.11
CA ALA A 53 -0.67 -2.36 7.04
C ALA A 53 -1.13 -1.21 7.94
N TRP A 54 -2.43 -0.87 7.92
CA TRP A 54 -2.98 0.18 8.75
C TRP A 54 -3.00 -0.16 10.24
N LEU A 55 -3.19 -1.42 10.63
CA LEU A 55 -2.98 -1.86 12.00
C LEU A 55 -1.54 -1.55 12.45
N LYS A 56 -0.54 -1.78 11.59
CA LYS A 56 0.84 -1.41 11.90
C LYS A 56 1.01 0.11 12.00
N ILE A 57 0.49 0.88 11.04
CA ILE A 57 0.61 2.34 10.99
C ILE A 57 0.01 2.98 12.25
N LEU A 58 -1.18 2.53 12.67
CA LEU A 58 -1.93 3.13 13.78
C LEU A 58 -1.40 2.72 15.16
N PHE A 59 -0.90 1.50 15.30
CA PHE A 59 -0.51 0.95 16.61
C PHE A 59 1.00 0.88 16.86
N SER A 60 1.85 1.30 15.90
CA SER A 60 3.28 1.38 16.10
C SER A 60 3.69 2.74 16.67
N GLU A 61 4.33 2.73 17.82
CA GLU A 61 4.97 3.93 18.35
C GLU A 61 6.11 4.41 17.43
N ALA A 62 6.36 5.73 17.35
CA ALA A 62 7.40 6.30 16.50
C ALA A 62 8.78 5.66 16.73
N ARG A 63 9.15 5.37 17.98
CA ARG A 63 10.41 4.67 18.32
C ARG A 63 10.49 3.24 17.77
N ILE A 64 9.35 2.56 17.63
CA ILE A 64 9.27 1.21 17.03
C ILE A 64 9.32 1.33 15.51
N ALA A 65 8.76 2.41 14.94
CA ALA A 65 8.86 2.71 13.51
C ALA A 65 10.32 2.83 13.06
N VAL A 66 11.14 3.55 13.82
CA VAL A 66 12.59 3.68 13.60
C VAL A 66 13.26 2.30 13.56
N ARG A 67 13.05 1.46 14.57
CA ARG A 67 13.64 0.10 14.61
C ARG A 67 13.13 -0.81 13.48
N ALA A 68 11.85 -0.76 13.19
CA ALA A 68 11.25 -1.62 12.15
C ALA A 68 11.66 -1.20 10.72
N ALA A 69 11.94 0.09 10.51
CA ALA A 69 12.47 0.59 9.25
C ALA A 69 13.94 0.23 9.03
N LYS A 70 14.71 0.14 10.11
CA LYS A 70 16.14 -0.20 10.11
C LYS A 70 16.45 -1.66 9.78
N LEU A 71 15.52 -2.59 10.03
CA LEU A 71 15.71 -3.99 9.68
C LEU A 71 15.73 -4.13 8.16
N GLN A 72 16.95 -4.23 7.64
CA GLN A 72 17.25 -4.36 6.22
C GLN A 72 16.76 -5.72 5.74
N ASP A 73 15.60 -5.73 5.07
CA ASP A 73 15.08 -6.94 4.46
C ASP A 73 15.10 -6.78 2.94
N ALA A 74 16.00 -7.49 2.28
CA ALA A 74 16.14 -7.51 0.81
C ALA A 74 14.80 -7.89 0.12
N GLY A 75 13.92 -8.60 0.82
CA GLY A 75 12.60 -8.98 0.33
C GLY A 75 11.60 -7.82 0.23
N ARG A 76 11.78 -6.72 0.95
CA ARG A 76 10.81 -5.59 0.94
C ARG A 76 10.65 -4.94 -0.41
N THR A 77 11.75 -4.73 -1.14
CA THR A 77 11.71 -4.16 -2.49
C THR A 77 10.97 -5.10 -3.45
N ALA A 78 11.20 -6.40 -3.36
CA ALA A 78 10.48 -7.38 -4.17
C ALA A 78 8.98 -7.39 -3.86
N ILE A 79 8.60 -7.33 -2.58
CA ILE A 79 7.19 -7.22 -2.15
C ILE A 79 6.57 -5.93 -2.67
N PHE A 80 7.27 -4.80 -2.57
CA PHE A 80 6.85 -3.51 -3.10
C PHE A 80 6.55 -3.61 -4.60
N ILE A 81 7.50 -4.09 -5.40
CA ILE A 81 7.34 -4.25 -6.85
C ILE A 81 6.17 -5.20 -7.17
N PHE A 82 6.07 -6.33 -6.46
CA PHE A 82 4.99 -7.29 -6.66
C PHE A 82 3.61 -6.68 -6.42
N VAL A 83 3.44 -5.94 -5.31
CA VAL A 83 2.16 -5.31 -4.97
C VAL A 83 1.80 -4.22 -5.96
N ILE A 84 2.76 -3.38 -6.36
CA ILE A 84 2.53 -2.34 -7.37
C ILE A 84 2.15 -2.97 -8.72
N ALA A 85 2.90 -3.97 -9.18
CA ALA A 85 2.59 -4.67 -10.43
C ALA A 85 1.18 -5.29 -10.41
N GLY A 86 0.79 -5.91 -9.28
CA GLY A 86 -0.53 -6.46 -9.10
C GLY A 86 -1.63 -5.39 -9.09
N ALA A 87 -1.40 -4.25 -8.44
CA ALA A 87 -2.33 -3.12 -8.44
C ALA A 87 -2.53 -2.55 -9.86
N VAL A 88 -1.46 -2.37 -10.61
CA VAL A 88 -1.53 -1.93 -12.02
C VAL A 88 -2.26 -2.97 -12.87
N ALA A 89 -1.95 -4.25 -12.73
CA ALA A 89 -2.65 -5.32 -13.45
C ALA A 89 -4.15 -5.35 -13.14
N SER A 90 -4.55 -5.06 -11.90
CA SER A 90 -5.97 -5.00 -11.52
C SER A 90 -6.72 -3.85 -12.22
N LEU A 91 -6.05 -2.73 -12.47
CA LEU A 91 -6.66 -1.61 -13.24
C LEU A 91 -6.94 -2.03 -14.69
N PHE A 92 -6.03 -2.75 -15.33
CA PHE A 92 -6.28 -3.31 -16.67
C PHE A 92 -7.44 -4.31 -16.67
N ALA A 93 -7.53 -5.17 -15.64
CA ALA A 93 -8.64 -6.10 -15.48
C ALA A 93 -9.99 -5.38 -15.36
N VAL A 94 -10.03 -4.25 -14.64
CA VAL A 94 -11.22 -3.39 -14.53
C VAL A 94 -11.61 -2.80 -15.88
N LEU A 95 -10.66 -2.28 -16.66
CA LEU A 95 -10.94 -1.76 -18.01
C LEU A 95 -11.53 -2.83 -18.93
N PHE A 96 -10.98 -4.05 -18.87
CA PHE A 96 -11.52 -5.18 -19.63
C PHE A 96 -12.95 -5.55 -19.18
N LEU A 97 -13.19 -5.55 -17.87
CA LEU A 97 -14.48 -5.82 -17.28
C LEU A 97 -15.53 -4.80 -17.71
N LEU A 98 -15.21 -3.51 -17.68
CA LEU A 98 -16.10 -2.43 -18.11
C LEU A 98 -16.41 -2.52 -19.62
N GLY A 99 -15.42 -2.93 -20.43
CA GLY A 99 -15.61 -3.17 -21.85
C GLY A 99 -16.64 -4.27 -22.14
N SER A 100 -16.73 -5.29 -21.30
CA SER A 100 -17.69 -6.41 -21.41
C SER A 100 -19.07 -6.12 -20.83
N ALA A 101 -19.27 -4.97 -20.18
CA ALA A 101 -20.52 -4.60 -19.52
C ALA A 101 -21.62 -4.10 -20.48
N LYS A 102 -21.32 -3.94 -21.77
CA LYS A 102 -22.25 -3.37 -22.76
C LYS A 102 -23.60 -4.11 -22.90
N GLU A 103 -23.62 -5.39 -22.56
CA GLU A 103 -24.83 -6.22 -22.64
C GLU A 103 -25.58 -6.34 -21.30
N LEU A 104 -25.06 -5.73 -20.21
CA LEU A 104 -25.65 -5.80 -18.89
C LEU A 104 -26.63 -4.65 -18.67
N HIS A 105 -27.77 -4.94 -18.01
CA HIS A 105 -28.82 -3.98 -17.70
C HIS A 105 -29.27 -4.08 -16.22
N GLY A 106 -29.79 -2.99 -15.68
CA GLY A 106 -30.39 -2.95 -14.35
C GLY A 106 -29.40 -3.28 -13.22
N LYS A 107 -29.84 -4.08 -12.25
CA LYS A 107 -29.06 -4.42 -11.05
C LYS A 107 -27.73 -5.11 -11.35
N ALA A 108 -27.65 -5.90 -12.42
CA ALA A 108 -26.42 -6.59 -12.84
C ALA A 108 -25.35 -5.58 -13.30
N LEU A 109 -25.75 -4.56 -14.07
CA LEU A 109 -24.86 -3.48 -14.49
C LEU A 109 -24.37 -2.67 -13.28
N SER A 110 -25.29 -2.29 -12.35
CA SER A 110 -24.91 -1.54 -11.16
C SER A 110 -23.89 -2.29 -10.29
N GLY A 111 -24.11 -3.59 -10.04
CA GLY A 111 -23.16 -4.41 -9.30
C GLY A 111 -21.78 -4.51 -9.96
N HIS A 112 -21.76 -4.58 -11.29
CA HIS A 112 -20.53 -4.63 -12.08
C HIS A 112 -19.72 -3.33 -11.99
N VAL A 113 -20.41 -2.20 -12.12
CA VAL A 113 -19.79 -0.85 -12.02
C VAL A 113 -19.27 -0.60 -10.59
N LEU A 114 -20.07 -0.93 -9.57
CA LEU A 114 -19.63 -0.77 -8.17
C LEU A 114 -18.43 -1.66 -7.83
N GLY A 115 -18.42 -2.91 -8.33
CA GLY A 115 -17.28 -3.81 -8.15
C GLY A 115 -16.01 -3.27 -8.81
N ALA A 116 -16.13 -2.76 -10.04
CA ALA A 116 -15.03 -2.14 -10.76
C ALA A 116 -14.50 -0.88 -10.03
N ALA A 117 -15.39 0.02 -9.61
CA ALA A 117 -15.03 1.21 -8.86
C ALA A 117 -14.35 0.86 -7.53
N GLY A 118 -14.89 -0.13 -6.80
CA GLY A 118 -14.28 -0.64 -5.57
C GLY A 118 -12.87 -1.16 -5.78
N THR A 119 -12.61 -1.87 -6.89
CA THR A 119 -11.28 -2.36 -7.24
C THR A 119 -10.30 -1.22 -7.49
N VAL A 120 -10.71 -0.17 -8.19
CA VAL A 120 -9.87 1.01 -8.42
C VAL A 120 -9.52 1.69 -7.10
N VAL A 121 -10.51 1.92 -6.23
CA VAL A 121 -10.30 2.55 -4.92
C VAL A 121 -9.38 1.70 -4.04
N CYS A 122 -9.61 0.39 -3.95
CA CYS A 122 -8.76 -0.52 -3.19
C CYS A 122 -7.31 -0.55 -3.71
N SER A 123 -7.12 -0.59 -5.04
CA SER A 123 -5.79 -0.59 -5.64
C SER A 123 -5.05 0.71 -5.38
N TRP A 124 -5.73 1.87 -5.54
CA TRP A 124 -5.18 3.17 -5.23
C TRP A 124 -4.78 3.29 -3.75
N TRP A 125 -5.68 2.89 -2.85
CA TRP A 125 -5.40 2.90 -1.41
C TRP A 125 -4.23 2.01 -1.03
N LEU A 126 -4.17 0.80 -1.60
CA LEU A 126 -3.07 -0.13 -1.38
C LEU A 126 -1.73 0.45 -1.84
N ILE A 127 -1.68 1.05 -3.03
CA ILE A 127 -0.48 1.69 -3.58
C ILE A 127 0.05 2.72 -2.57
N HIS A 128 -0.78 3.69 -2.17
CA HIS A 128 -0.33 4.76 -1.27
C HIS A 128 0.00 4.25 0.14
N THR A 129 -0.67 3.22 0.63
CA THR A 129 -0.31 2.56 1.89
C THR A 129 1.08 1.92 1.81
N ILE A 130 1.40 1.24 0.71
CA ILE A 130 2.72 0.61 0.51
C ILE A 130 3.81 1.69 0.33
N PHE A 131 3.53 2.76 -0.43
CA PHE A 131 4.45 3.89 -0.55
C PHE A 131 4.73 4.56 0.80
N ALA A 132 3.72 4.76 1.66
CA ALA A 132 3.92 5.31 3.00
C ALA A 132 4.93 4.49 3.81
N LEU A 133 4.80 3.15 3.81
CA LEU A 133 5.75 2.26 4.47
C LEU A 133 7.14 2.26 3.82
N HIS A 134 7.20 2.47 2.51
CA HIS A 134 8.47 2.54 1.78
C HIS A 134 9.20 3.86 2.04
N TYR A 135 8.50 5.00 2.04
CA TYR A 135 9.07 6.28 2.43
C TYR A 135 9.65 6.26 3.84
N ALA A 136 8.93 5.69 4.81
CA ALA A 136 9.43 5.51 6.17
C ALA A 136 10.73 4.69 6.20
N HIS A 137 10.80 3.64 5.39
CA HIS A 137 11.99 2.79 5.32
C HIS A 137 13.19 3.55 4.72
N VAL A 138 13.01 4.24 3.60
CA VAL A 138 14.09 5.01 2.94
C VAL A 138 14.57 6.15 3.83
N TYR A 139 13.65 6.85 4.49
CA TYR A 139 13.96 7.91 5.43
C TYR A 139 14.87 7.43 6.56
N TYR A 140 14.47 6.37 7.27
CA TYR A 140 15.22 5.88 8.43
C TYR A 140 16.50 5.12 8.07
N GLN A 141 16.63 4.57 6.87
CA GLN A 141 17.90 4.03 6.39
C GLN A 141 18.96 5.12 6.20
N LYS A 142 18.57 6.29 5.71
CA LYS A 142 19.49 7.42 5.55
C LYS A 142 19.97 7.97 6.88
N CYS A 143 19.09 8.13 7.86
CA CYS A 143 19.47 8.57 9.19
C CYS A 143 20.56 7.71 9.84
N ASP A 144 20.61 6.41 9.51
CA ASP A 144 21.63 5.50 10.04
C ASP A 144 22.96 5.56 9.28
N ALA A 145 22.89 5.81 7.96
CA ALA A 145 24.06 5.84 7.10
C ALA A 145 24.90 7.13 7.29
N ASP A 146 24.25 8.22 7.68
CA ASP A 146 24.89 9.53 7.87
C ASP A 146 24.24 10.27 9.04
N PRO A 147 24.62 9.95 10.30
CA PRO A 147 24.02 10.55 11.51
C PRO A 147 24.29 12.06 11.64
N ASP A 148 25.34 12.57 11.02
CA ASP A 148 25.76 13.98 11.04
C ASP A 148 25.57 14.65 9.66
N GLY A 149 24.81 14.02 8.77
CA GLY A 149 24.73 14.35 7.35
C GLY A 149 24.23 15.77 7.04
N GLU A 150 25.03 16.48 6.25
CA GLU A 150 24.66 17.78 5.68
C GLU A 150 23.49 17.68 4.69
N ASP A 151 23.19 16.50 4.14
CA ASP A 151 22.18 16.25 3.10
C ASP A 151 20.75 16.01 3.61
N GLY A 152 20.51 16.11 4.92
CA GLY A 152 19.18 15.92 5.53
C GLY A 152 18.61 14.51 5.39
N GLU A 153 17.58 14.22 6.13
CA GLU A 153 16.93 12.90 6.22
C GLU A 153 16.08 12.55 4.97
N GLY A 154 16.01 13.46 4.00
CA GLY A 154 15.35 13.26 2.71
C GLY A 154 13.91 13.75 2.63
N LEU A 155 13.23 13.91 3.77
CA LEU A 155 11.96 14.61 3.97
C LEU A 155 12.07 15.48 5.20
N GLU A 156 11.62 16.71 5.10
CA GLU A 156 11.59 17.68 6.20
C GLU A 156 10.14 17.87 6.65
N PHE A 157 9.80 17.23 7.78
CA PHE A 157 8.48 17.34 8.38
C PHE A 157 8.41 18.53 9.34
N PRO A 158 7.25 19.21 9.46
CA PRO A 158 7.05 20.25 10.45
C PRO A 158 7.09 19.67 11.86
N GLY A 159 7.85 20.30 12.76
CA GLY A 159 7.97 19.89 14.16
C GLY A 159 9.36 19.45 14.56
N LYS A 160 9.52 19.04 15.85
CA LYS A 160 10.82 18.61 16.40
C LYS A 160 10.86 17.12 16.75
N GLU A 161 9.73 16.43 16.64
CA GLU A 161 9.64 15.00 16.96
C GLU A 161 9.95 14.17 15.70
N PRO A 162 10.60 12.99 15.86
CA PRO A 162 10.85 12.11 14.73
C PRO A 162 9.52 11.64 14.13
N PRO A 163 9.37 11.68 12.79
CA PRO A 163 8.12 11.37 12.12
C PRO A 163 7.69 9.90 12.36
N GLY A 164 6.42 9.70 12.66
CA GLY A 164 5.81 8.38 12.77
C GLY A 164 5.31 7.83 11.45
N PHE A 165 4.79 6.61 11.44
CA PHE A 165 4.20 6.04 10.22
C PHE A 165 3.00 6.84 9.68
N LEU A 166 2.27 7.55 10.54
CA LEU A 166 1.16 8.41 10.12
C LEU A 166 1.63 9.62 9.32
N ASP A 167 2.80 10.19 9.63
CA ASP A 167 3.36 11.32 8.89
C ASP A 167 3.72 10.90 7.46
N PHE A 168 4.30 9.71 7.31
CA PHE A 168 4.56 9.13 5.98
C PHE A 168 3.29 8.74 5.24
N ALA A 169 2.24 8.28 5.94
CA ALA A 169 0.95 8.01 5.34
C ALA A 169 0.33 9.33 4.85
N TYR A 170 0.32 10.38 5.67
CA TYR A 170 -0.12 11.72 5.27
C TYR A 170 0.61 12.17 3.99
N PHE A 171 1.95 12.14 3.98
CA PHE A 171 2.76 12.52 2.82
C PHE A 171 2.37 11.74 1.57
N SER A 172 2.29 10.40 1.66
CA SER A 172 1.97 9.53 0.53
C SER A 172 0.57 9.76 -0.03
N PHE A 173 -0.44 9.90 0.84
CA PHE A 173 -1.83 10.07 0.40
C PHE A 173 -2.07 11.47 -0.16
N VAL A 174 -1.49 12.51 0.44
CA VAL A 174 -1.60 13.89 -0.11
C VAL A 174 -0.92 13.97 -1.47
N LEU A 175 0.26 13.39 -1.62
CA LEU A 175 0.95 13.32 -2.92
C LEU A 175 0.10 12.59 -3.97
N GLY A 176 -0.54 11.48 -3.59
CA GLY A 176 -1.40 10.68 -4.46
C GLY A 176 -2.71 11.37 -4.86
N MET A 177 -3.18 12.35 -4.10
CA MET A 177 -4.39 13.12 -4.42
C MET A 177 -4.11 14.41 -5.18
N THR A 178 -3.01 15.10 -4.86
CA THR A 178 -2.77 16.48 -5.31
C THR A 178 -1.46 16.68 -6.06
N PHE A 179 -0.60 15.66 -6.12
CA PHE A 179 0.77 15.75 -6.66
C PHE A 179 1.66 16.79 -5.96
N GLN A 180 1.22 17.37 -4.86
CA GLN A 180 1.94 18.38 -4.11
C GLN A 180 1.68 18.27 -2.62
N VAL A 181 2.74 18.32 -1.81
CA VAL A 181 2.68 18.46 -0.36
C VAL A 181 3.37 19.76 -0.01
N SER A 182 2.64 20.70 0.58
CA SER A 182 3.12 22.07 0.80
C SER A 182 3.95 22.22 2.07
N ASP A 183 3.74 21.37 3.04
CA ASP A 183 4.29 21.41 4.40
C ASP A 183 5.40 20.37 4.67
N VAL A 184 5.62 19.44 3.73
CA VAL A 184 6.72 18.48 3.80
C VAL A 184 7.64 18.68 2.60
N GLN A 185 8.89 19.08 2.84
CA GLN A 185 9.84 19.34 1.78
C GLN A 185 10.65 18.07 1.45
N ILE A 186 10.85 17.82 0.15
CA ILE A 186 11.71 16.73 -0.33
C ILE A 186 13.13 17.25 -0.49
N THR A 187 14.04 16.84 0.36
CA THR A 187 15.44 17.30 0.38
C THR A 187 16.39 16.31 -0.29
N SER A 188 15.98 15.04 -0.55
CA SER A 188 16.84 14.07 -1.19
C SER A 188 16.42 13.70 -2.62
N ARG A 189 17.44 13.43 -3.48
CA ARG A 189 17.23 12.95 -4.84
C ARG A 189 16.51 11.59 -4.90
N GLN A 190 16.80 10.70 -3.94
CA GLN A 190 16.22 9.37 -3.90
C GLN A 190 14.71 9.42 -3.63
N ILE A 191 14.27 10.20 -2.63
CA ILE A 191 12.84 10.35 -2.33
C ILE A 191 12.12 11.09 -3.45
N ARG A 192 12.79 12.08 -4.06
CA ARG A 192 12.22 12.79 -5.21
C ARG A 192 11.95 11.84 -6.38
N ALA A 193 12.86 10.92 -6.67
CA ALA A 193 12.68 9.92 -7.72
C ALA A 193 11.57 8.90 -7.41
N LEU A 194 11.26 8.67 -6.13
CA LEU A 194 10.15 7.82 -5.71
C LEU A 194 8.80 8.54 -5.76
N ALA A 195 8.81 9.88 -5.64
CA ALA A 195 7.63 10.73 -5.59
C ALA A 195 7.18 11.23 -6.98
N SER A 196 8.01 11.05 -8.01
CA SER A 196 7.74 11.42 -9.41
C SER A 196 7.25 10.25 -10.25
#